data_9045e69310674f9b954b0faa672c9869
#
_entry.id   9045e69310674f9b954b0faa672c9869
#
_cell.length_a   1.000
_cell.length_b   1.000
_cell.length_c   1.000
_cell.angle_alpha   90.00
_cell.angle_beta   90.00
_cell.angle_gamma   90.00
#
_symmetry.space_group_name_H-M   'P 1'
#
loop_
_entity.id
_entity.type
_entity.pdbx_description
1 polymer ?
#
loop_
_entity_poly.entity_id
_entity_poly.type
_entity_poly.pdbx_seq_one_letter_code
_entity_poly.pdbx_strand_id
1 'polypeptide(L)'
;MASNARFRHKPPMRHAPIPVKLFSENRQRLTARLAPNSLAIVHANDIVPTNSDGTLPMVANSDLFYLTGIEQEETVLLLAPDAFDEKQREILFVREASELLKTWEGAKHSKEEAAKISGIKTVKLLNELPLMLRQLMCEAEHVYLNANEHKRAVIDVETQKGAHSNRK
;
A
#
# COMPACT_ATOMS: atom_id res chain seq x y z
N MET A 1 1.43 44.19 8.37
CA MET A 1 0.66 43.45 7.33
C MET A 1 0.46 42.02 7.83
N ALA A 2 -0.77 41.68 8.24
CA ALA A 2 -1.09 40.41 8.86
C ALA A 2 -1.34 39.36 7.77
N SER A 3 -0.56 38.31 7.78
CA SER A 3 -0.71 37.12 6.90
C SER A 3 -1.97 36.33 7.32
N ASN A 4 -2.99 36.37 6.47
CA ASN A 4 -4.19 35.55 6.61
C ASN A 4 -3.84 34.09 6.27
N ALA A 5 -3.41 33.30 7.27
CA ALA A 5 -3.38 31.86 7.18
C ALA A 5 -4.84 31.35 7.11
N ARG A 6 -5.34 31.12 5.89
CA ARG A 6 -6.62 30.43 5.67
C ARG A 6 -6.49 29.01 6.16
N PHE A 7 -6.92 28.74 7.40
CA PHE A 7 -7.18 27.38 7.86
C PHE A 7 -8.16 26.74 6.89
N ARG A 8 -7.67 25.82 6.05
CA ARG A 8 -8.55 24.95 5.27
C ARG A 8 -9.30 24.07 6.25
N HIS A 9 -10.54 24.42 6.55
CA HIS A 9 -11.47 23.54 7.27
C HIS A 9 -11.58 22.26 6.47
N LYS A 10 -11.05 21.16 7.03
CA LYS A 10 -11.33 19.81 6.51
C LYS A 10 -12.85 19.62 6.59
N PRO A 11 -13.54 19.29 5.49
CA PRO A 11 -14.98 19.07 5.58
C PRO A 11 -15.28 17.99 6.62
N PRO A 12 -16.35 18.12 7.40
CA PRO A 12 -16.70 17.12 8.40
C PRO A 12 -16.88 15.76 7.70
N MET A 13 -16.17 14.75 8.18
CA MET A 13 -16.33 13.40 7.65
C MET A 13 -17.78 12.96 7.84
N ARG A 14 -18.41 12.52 6.75
CA ARG A 14 -19.81 12.06 6.77
C ARG A 14 -19.99 10.75 7.55
N HIS A 15 -18.91 10.04 7.85
CA HIS A 15 -18.93 8.75 8.50
C HIS A 15 -17.90 8.69 9.63
N ALA A 16 -18.20 7.91 10.66
CA ALA A 16 -17.23 7.61 11.71
C ALA A 16 -16.02 6.87 11.11
N PRO A 17 -14.82 7.08 11.68
CA PRO A 17 -13.64 6.32 11.27
C PRO A 17 -13.89 4.81 11.43
N ILE A 18 -13.41 4.02 10.46
CA ILE A 18 -13.51 2.56 10.54
C ILE A 18 -12.68 2.08 11.74
N PRO A 19 -13.23 1.21 12.60
CA PRO A 19 -12.48 0.70 13.75
C PRO A 19 -11.26 -0.10 13.32
N VAL A 20 -10.09 0.20 13.89
CA VAL A 20 -8.81 -0.50 13.62
C VAL A 20 -8.94 -2.02 13.80
N LYS A 21 -9.76 -2.44 14.76
CA LYS A 21 -10.06 -3.86 15.03
C LYS A 21 -10.54 -4.60 13.78
N LEU A 22 -11.33 -3.95 12.92
CA LEU A 22 -11.83 -4.57 11.69
C LEU A 22 -10.67 -4.99 10.77
N PHE A 23 -9.68 -4.12 10.57
CA PHE A 23 -8.53 -4.41 9.73
C PHE A 23 -7.68 -5.55 10.29
N SER A 24 -7.45 -5.58 11.60
CA SER A 24 -6.69 -6.67 12.21
C SER A 24 -7.43 -8.02 12.12
N GLU A 25 -8.75 -8.04 12.30
CA GLU A 25 -9.58 -9.25 12.12
C GLU A 25 -9.59 -9.72 10.66
N ASN A 26 -9.59 -8.79 9.70
CA ASN A 26 -9.50 -9.12 8.28
C ASN A 26 -8.17 -9.80 7.95
N ARG A 27 -7.05 -9.27 8.46
CA ARG A 27 -5.73 -9.90 8.30
C ARG A 27 -5.67 -11.27 8.95
N GLN A 28 -6.19 -11.42 10.17
CA GLN A 28 -6.25 -12.72 10.84
C GLN A 28 -7.06 -13.75 10.04
N ARG A 29 -8.19 -13.34 9.47
CA ARG A 29 -9.01 -14.22 8.59
C ARG A 29 -8.28 -14.61 7.31
N LEU A 30 -7.48 -13.71 6.74
CA LEU A 30 -6.66 -14.02 5.57
C LEU A 30 -5.53 -14.97 5.94
N THR A 31 -4.73 -14.65 6.95
CA THR A 31 -3.57 -15.47 7.34
C THR A 31 -3.97 -16.88 7.76
N ALA A 32 -5.13 -17.06 8.41
CA ALA A 32 -5.67 -18.37 8.76
C ALA A 32 -6.02 -19.26 7.55
N ARG A 33 -6.05 -18.71 6.33
CA ARG A 33 -6.35 -19.44 5.08
C ARG A 33 -5.12 -19.68 4.21
N LEU A 34 -4.00 -19.05 4.56
CA LEU A 34 -2.74 -19.27 3.84
C LEU A 34 -2.20 -20.67 4.17
N ALA A 35 -1.46 -21.24 3.23
CA ALA A 35 -0.69 -22.45 3.49
C ALA A 35 0.41 -22.17 4.53
N PRO A 36 0.91 -23.19 5.26
CA PRO A 36 2.06 -22.99 6.13
C PRO A 36 3.26 -22.42 5.36
N ASN A 37 4.13 -21.69 6.06
CA ASN A 37 5.33 -21.06 5.49
C ASN A 37 5.03 -20.14 4.29
N SER A 38 3.97 -19.36 4.39
CA SER A 38 3.53 -18.46 3.33
C SER A 38 3.96 -17.02 3.54
N LEU A 39 4.20 -16.35 2.41
CA LEU A 39 4.35 -14.90 2.32
C LEU A 39 3.25 -14.34 1.41
N ALA A 40 2.36 -13.53 1.95
CA ALA A 40 1.41 -12.78 1.14
C ALA A 40 1.89 -11.33 0.96
N ILE A 41 1.88 -10.85 -0.28
CA ILE A 41 2.29 -9.52 -0.68
C ILE A 41 1.08 -8.83 -1.29
N VAL A 42 0.63 -7.77 -0.64
CA VAL A 42 -0.52 -6.97 -1.10
C VAL A 42 -0.06 -5.54 -1.33
N HIS A 43 -0.17 -5.06 -2.55
CA HIS A 43 0.29 -3.73 -2.92
C HIS A 43 -0.87 -2.79 -3.27
N ALA A 44 -0.63 -1.50 -3.13
CA ALA A 44 -1.53 -0.45 -3.60
C ALA A 44 -1.60 -0.42 -5.13
N ASN A 45 -2.61 0.27 -5.65
CA ASN A 45 -2.60 0.69 -7.04
C ASN A 45 -1.59 1.82 -7.24
N ASP A 46 -1.03 1.90 -8.44
CA ASP A 46 -0.12 2.96 -8.83
C ASP A 46 -0.85 4.20 -9.34
N ILE A 47 -0.15 5.33 -9.31
CA ILE A 47 -0.57 6.53 -9.99
C ILE A 47 -0.40 6.33 -11.49
N VAL A 48 -1.47 6.54 -12.23
CA VAL A 48 -1.44 6.47 -13.70
C VAL A 48 -1.14 7.87 -14.26
N PRO A 49 0.03 8.09 -14.87
CA PRO A 49 0.34 9.37 -15.48
C PRO A 49 -0.53 9.59 -16.74
N THR A 50 -0.92 10.84 -16.96
CA THR A 50 -1.55 11.29 -18.20
C THR A 50 -0.50 12.00 -19.09
N ASN A 51 -0.93 12.92 -19.94
CA ASN A 51 -0.02 13.76 -20.69
C ASN A 51 0.54 14.90 -19.82
N SER A 52 1.78 15.31 -20.09
CA SER A 52 2.51 16.33 -19.33
C SER A 52 2.62 15.96 -17.85
N ASP A 53 2.31 16.88 -16.92
CA ASP A 53 2.45 16.70 -15.47
C ASP A 53 1.16 16.18 -14.81
N GLY A 54 0.18 15.77 -15.61
CA GLY A 54 -1.11 15.31 -15.10
C GLY A 54 -1.08 13.83 -14.69
N THR A 55 -1.92 13.50 -13.71
CA THR A 55 -2.19 12.12 -13.30
C THR A 55 -3.69 11.87 -13.21
N LEU A 56 -4.12 10.63 -13.43
CA LEU A 56 -5.48 10.23 -13.11
C LEU A 56 -5.66 10.21 -11.59
N PRO A 57 -6.87 10.49 -11.08
CA PRO A 57 -7.16 10.33 -9.67
C PRO A 57 -6.81 8.90 -9.22
N MET A 58 -6.03 8.78 -8.15
CA MET A 58 -5.72 7.48 -7.57
C MET A 58 -6.99 6.83 -7.02
N VAL A 59 -7.19 5.58 -7.35
CA VAL A 59 -8.22 4.72 -6.73
C VAL A 59 -7.51 3.74 -5.84
N ALA A 60 -7.88 3.72 -4.56
CA ALA A 60 -7.30 2.78 -3.59
C ALA A 60 -7.52 1.33 -4.04
N ASN A 61 -6.49 0.50 -3.87
CA ASN A 61 -6.65 -0.94 -4.06
C ASN A 61 -7.55 -1.49 -2.96
N SER A 62 -8.64 -2.16 -3.35
CA SER A 62 -9.65 -2.64 -2.41
C SER A 62 -9.12 -3.69 -1.44
N ASP A 63 -8.19 -4.55 -1.87
CA ASP A 63 -7.62 -5.59 -1.02
C ASP A 63 -6.71 -4.98 0.05
N LEU A 64 -5.84 -4.05 -0.35
CA LEU A 64 -4.99 -3.33 0.58
C LEU A 64 -5.83 -2.53 1.57
N PHE A 65 -6.83 -1.79 1.09
CA PHE A 65 -7.73 -1.02 1.95
C PHE A 65 -8.48 -1.90 2.94
N TYR A 66 -9.02 -3.04 2.48
CA TYR A 66 -9.72 -4.00 3.34
C TYR A 66 -8.85 -4.54 4.47
N LEU A 67 -7.55 -4.69 4.22
CA LEU A 67 -6.59 -5.23 5.18
C LEU A 67 -5.94 -4.17 6.08
N THR A 68 -5.87 -2.90 5.64
CA THR A 68 -5.08 -1.86 6.33
C THR A 68 -5.82 -0.56 6.60
N GLY A 69 -6.84 -0.23 5.83
CA GLY A 69 -7.49 1.08 5.86
C GLY A 69 -6.67 2.21 5.23
N ILE A 70 -5.59 1.89 4.53
CA ILE A 70 -4.70 2.88 3.90
C ILE A 70 -5.11 3.08 2.43
N GLU A 71 -5.29 4.34 2.06
CA GLU A 71 -5.62 4.79 0.71
C GLU A 71 -4.47 5.60 0.09
N GLN A 72 -3.26 5.08 0.17
CA GLN A 72 -2.06 5.72 -0.33
C GLN A 72 -1.38 4.84 -1.36
N GLU A 73 -0.92 5.45 -2.46
CA GLU A 73 -0.07 4.80 -3.46
C GLU A 73 1.27 4.35 -2.86
N GLU A 74 1.99 3.50 -3.57
CA GLU A 74 3.31 3.00 -3.17
C GLU A 74 3.31 2.42 -1.74
N THR A 75 2.19 1.83 -1.36
CA THR A 75 2.01 1.14 -0.07
C THR A 75 2.00 -0.36 -0.30
N VAL A 76 2.75 -1.10 0.49
CA VAL A 76 2.84 -2.57 0.40
C VAL A 76 2.68 -3.18 1.77
N LEU A 77 1.81 -4.19 1.87
CA LEU A 77 1.63 -5.02 3.04
C LEU A 77 2.30 -6.37 2.82
N LEU A 78 3.16 -6.79 3.73
CA LEU A 78 3.68 -8.16 3.81
C LEU A 78 3.04 -8.88 4.99
N LEU A 79 2.53 -10.09 4.75
CA LEU A 79 2.02 -10.99 5.78
C LEU A 79 2.76 -12.32 5.69
N ALA A 80 3.55 -12.63 6.71
CA ALA A 80 4.31 -13.86 6.86
C ALA A 80 4.01 -14.50 8.23
N PRO A 81 2.84 -15.16 8.39
CA PRO A 81 2.33 -15.58 9.70
C PRO A 81 3.29 -16.50 10.45
N ASP A 82 4.10 -17.28 9.73
CA ASP A 82 5.05 -18.24 10.30
C ASP A 82 6.48 -17.70 10.38
N ALA A 83 6.71 -16.39 10.09
CA ALA A 83 8.03 -15.80 10.20
C ALA A 83 8.62 -15.98 11.62
N PHE A 84 9.90 -16.32 11.69
CA PHE A 84 10.62 -16.57 12.93
C PHE A 84 10.56 -15.36 13.87
N ASP A 85 10.83 -14.17 13.34
CA ASP A 85 10.66 -12.91 14.08
C ASP A 85 9.21 -12.46 14.02
N GLU A 86 8.55 -12.41 15.17
CA GLU A 86 7.15 -11.96 15.29
C GLU A 86 6.91 -10.55 14.72
N LYS A 87 7.93 -9.69 14.74
CA LYS A 87 7.86 -8.34 14.17
C LYS A 87 7.78 -8.35 12.65
N GLN A 88 8.12 -9.46 12.03
CA GLN A 88 8.09 -9.64 10.57
C GLN A 88 6.80 -10.33 10.09
N ARG A 89 5.93 -10.75 10.98
CA ARG A 89 4.67 -11.41 10.61
C ARG A 89 3.68 -10.49 9.93
N GLU A 90 3.66 -9.20 10.30
CA GLU A 90 2.87 -8.15 9.64
C GLU A 90 3.76 -6.92 9.47
N ILE A 91 4.09 -6.56 8.24
CA ILE A 91 4.90 -5.36 7.93
C ILE A 91 4.17 -4.52 6.90
N LEU A 92 3.98 -3.25 7.21
CA LEU A 92 3.44 -2.27 6.29
C LEU A 92 4.56 -1.34 5.82
N PHE A 93 4.71 -1.20 4.52
CA PHE A 93 5.65 -0.27 3.90
C PHE A 93 4.89 0.92 3.34
N VAL A 94 5.35 2.10 3.67
CA VAL A 94 4.78 3.37 3.19
C VAL A 94 5.86 4.25 2.59
N ARG A 95 5.47 5.06 1.62
CA ARG A 95 6.33 6.12 1.09
C ARG A 95 6.20 7.34 2.00
N GLU A 96 7.32 7.81 2.52
CA GLU A 96 7.38 9.09 3.21
C GLU A 96 7.48 10.23 2.20
N ALA A 97 6.63 11.24 2.35
CA ALA A 97 6.74 12.43 1.53
C ALA A 97 7.74 13.41 2.15
N SER A 98 8.72 13.85 1.36
CA SER A 98 9.51 15.02 1.71
C SER A 98 8.62 16.27 1.78
N GLU A 99 9.05 17.32 2.49
CA GLU A 99 8.28 18.59 2.58
C GLU A 99 7.98 19.20 1.20
N LEU A 100 8.88 19.01 0.23
CA LEU A 100 8.68 19.42 -1.16
C LEU A 100 7.55 18.61 -1.83
N LEU A 101 7.53 17.28 -1.63
CA LEU A 101 6.50 16.41 -2.20
C LEU A 101 5.13 16.65 -1.58
N LYS A 102 5.05 16.99 -0.29
CA LYS A 102 3.78 17.35 0.36
C LYS A 102 3.09 18.54 -0.29
N THR A 103 3.86 19.46 -0.86
CA THR A 103 3.34 20.65 -1.56
C THR A 103 2.70 20.27 -2.90
N TRP A 104 3.23 19.29 -3.61
CA TRP A 104 2.81 18.90 -4.95
C TRP A 104 1.87 17.70 -4.97
N GLU A 105 2.13 16.69 -4.15
CA GLU A 105 1.39 15.40 -4.16
C GLU A 105 0.38 15.28 -3.00
N GLY A 106 0.34 16.27 -2.09
CA GLY A 106 -0.50 16.21 -0.89
C GLY A 106 0.18 15.51 0.28
N ALA A 107 -0.50 15.50 1.43
CA ALA A 107 0.01 14.87 2.64
C ALA A 107 -0.04 13.34 2.51
N LYS A 108 1.10 12.68 2.71
CA LYS A 108 1.21 11.22 2.85
C LYS A 108 1.17 10.84 4.33
N HIS A 109 0.75 9.62 4.62
CA HIS A 109 0.78 9.11 5.98
C HIS A 109 2.21 8.91 6.48
N SER A 110 2.49 9.39 7.68
CA SER A 110 3.70 9.01 8.40
C SER A 110 3.61 7.55 8.86
N LYS A 111 4.74 6.96 9.28
CA LYS A 111 4.76 5.60 9.86
C LYS A 111 3.82 5.47 11.06
N GLU A 112 3.81 6.49 11.91
CA GLU A 112 2.98 6.56 13.12
C GLU A 112 1.48 6.65 12.78
N GLU A 113 1.13 7.45 11.77
CA GLU A 113 -0.25 7.56 11.29
C GLU A 113 -0.71 6.26 10.63
N ALA A 114 0.13 5.66 9.78
CA ALA A 114 -0.17 4.39 9.15
C ALA A 114 -0.32 3.24 10.17
N ALA A 115 0.52 3.21 11.20
CA ALA A 115 0.39 2.27 12.31
C ALA A 115 -0.92 2.47 13.09
N LYS A 116 -1.30 3.73 13.35
CA LYS A 116 -2.54 4.08 14.05
C LYS A 116 -3.78 3.70 13.25
N ILE A 117 -3.76 3.88 11.93
CA ILE A 117 -4.90 3.56 11.05
C ILE A 117 -5.05 2.05 10.90
N SER A 118 -3.96 1.35 10.58
CA SER A 118 -3.97 -0.08 10.25
C SER A 118 -3.94 -1.02 11.46
N GLY A 119 -3.42 -0.53 12.59
CA GLY A 119 -3.12 -1.34 13.77
C GLY A 119 -1.88 -2.24 13.63
N ILE A 120 -1.12 -2.08 12.52
CA ILE A 120 0.13 -2.81 12.30
C ILE A 120 1.25 -2.13 13.09
N LYS A 121 1.96 -2.91 13.91
CA LYS A 121 3.03 -2.38 14.77
C LYS A 121 4.33 -2.10 14.00
N THR A 122 4.64 -2.92 13.00
CA THR A 122 5.86 -2.79 12.21
C THR A 122 5.55 -2.04 10.93
N VAL A 123 5.82 -0.73 10.92
CA VAL A 123 5.71 0.13 9.73
C VAL A 123 7.10 0.60 9.32
N LYS A 124 7.46 0.40 8.06
CA LYS A 124 8.76 0.70 7.47
C LYS A 124 8.62 1.61 6.25
N LEU A 125 9.74 2.18 5.83
CA LEU A 125 9.79 2.93 4.58
C LEU A 125 9.91 2.00 3.37
N LEU A 126 9.35 2.41 2.25
CA LEU A 126 9.31 1.61 1.03
C LEU A 126 10.70 1.23 0.50
N ASN A 127 11.72 2.04 0.74
CA ASN A 127 13.10 1.74 0.36
C ASN A 127 13.71 0.53 1.11
N GLU A 128 13.13 0.13 2.25
CA GLU A 128 13.53 -1.06 3.01
C GLU A 128 12.88 -2.35 2.44
N LEU A 129 11.84 -2.21 1.62
CA LEU A 129 11.09 -3.35 1.08
C LEU A 129 11.95 -4.38 0.35
N PRO A 130 12.89 -4.00 -0.56
CA PRO A 130 13.63 -5.00 -1.34
C PRO A 130 14.48 -5.94 -0.49
N LEU A 131 15.06 -5.42 0.59
CA LEU A 131 15.87 -6.22 1.51
C LEU A 131 14.99 -7.17 2.32
N MET A 132 13.94 -6.63 2.91
CA MET A 132 13.01 -7.40 3.74
C MET A 132 12.27 -8.48 2.93
N LEU A 133 11.85 -8.14 1.72
CA LEU A 133 11.20 -9.07 0.81
C LEU A 133 12.11 -10.25 0.46
N ARG A 134 13.38 -10.00 0.13
CA ARG A 134 14.34 -11.09 -0.16
C ARG A 134 14.51 -12.01 1.04
N GLN A 135 14.62 -11.45 2.24
CA GLN A 135 14.76 -12.23 3.47
C GLN A 135 13.54 -13.15 3.67
N LEU A 136 12.33 -12.60 3.63
CA LEU A 136 11.10 -13.39 3.84
C LEU A 136 10.84 -14.39 2.71
N MET A 137 11.23 -14.07 1.47
CA MET A 137 11.13 -15.02 0.35
C MET A 137 12.05 -16.23 0.51
N CYS A 138 13.20 -16.09 1.18
CA CYS A 138 14.09 -17.23 1.48
C CYS A 138 13.49 -18.19 2.52
N GLU A 139 12.57 -17.70 3.35
CA GLU A 139 11.90 -18.48 4.39
C GLU A 139 10.58 -19.08 3.91
N ALA A 140 9.98 -18.52 2.84
CA ALA A 140 8.66 -18.89 2.36
C ALA A 140 8.68 -20.04 1.38
N GLU A 141 7.75 -20.99 1.54
CA GLU A 141 7.47 -22.05 0.55
C GLU A 141 6.40 -21.63 -0.45
N HIS A 142 5.52 -20.72 -0.05
CA HIS A 142 4.41 -20.22 -0.88
C HIS A 142 4.38 -18.71 -0.89
N VAL A 143 4.16 -18.12 -2.07
CA VAL A 143 4.02 -16.67 -2.24
C VAL A 143 2.65 -16.36 -2.84
N TYR A 144 1.90 -15.50 -2.17
CA TYR A 144 0.60 -15.02 -2.61
C TYR A 144 0.70 -13.55 -3.01
N LEU A 145 0.10 -13.20 -4.15
CA LEU A 145 0.05 -11.84 -4.68
C LEU A 145 -1.41 -11.43 -4.89
N ASN A 146 -1.73 -10.15 -4.64
CA ASN A 146 -2.99 -9.60 -5.12
C ASN A 146 -2.87 -9.31 -6.61
N ALA A 147 -3.38 -10.21 -7.43
CA ALA A 147 -3.41 -10.04 -8.89
C ALA A 147 -4.78 -9.52 -9.33
N ASN A 148 -4.80 -8.60 -10.28
CA ASN A 148 -6.03 -8.21 -10.93
C ASN A 148 -6.33 -9.21 -12.06
N GLU A 149 -7.28 -10.12 -11.81
CA GLU A 149 -7.67 -11.17 -12.77
C GLU A 149 -8.62 -10.67 -13.87
N HIS A 150 -8.93 -9.37 -13.90
CA HIS A 150 -9.81 -8.82 -14.92
C HIS A 150 -9.15 -8.91 -16.29
N LYS A 151 -9.85 -9.51 -17.27
CA LYS A 151 -9.33 -9.73 -18.63
C LYS A 151 -8.76 -8.47 -19.29
N ARG A 152 -9.33 -7.30 -19.02
CA ARG A 152 -8.82 -6.01 -19.53
C ARG A 152 -7.45 -5.64 -18.95
N ALA A 153 -7.21 -5.93 -17.67
CA ALA A 153 -5.90 -5.66 -17.05
C ALA A 153 -4.79 -6.51 -17.67
N VAL A 154 -5.08 -7.77 -18.00
CA VAL A 154 -4.12 -8.66 -18.70
C VAL A 154 -3.80 -8.14 -20.10
N ILE A 155 -4.83 -7.68 -20.85
CA ILE A 155 -4.66 -7.11 -22.19
C ILE A 155 -3.82 -5.82 -22.13
N ASP A 156 -4.08 -4.93 -21.19
CA ASP A 156 -3.35 -3.68 -21.03
C ASP A 156 -1.87 -3.90 -20.71
N VAL A 157 -1.53 -4.88 -19.88
CA VAL A 157 -0.15 -5.23 -19.57
C VAL A 157 0.59 -5.75 -20.81
N GLU A 158 -0.03 -6.59 -21.62
CA GLU A 158 0.55 -7.09 -22.87
C GLU A 158 0.74 -5.97 -23.90
N THR A 159 -0.23 -5.08 -24.03
CA THR A 159 -0.15 -3.93 -24.95
C THR A 159 0.98 -2.98 -24.54
N GLN A 160 1.16 -2.71 -23.25
CA GLN A 160 2.26 -1.88 -22.76
C GLN A 160 3.63 -2.50 -23.03
N LYS A 161 3.80 -3.81 -22.87
CA LYS A 161 5.04 -4.52 -23.22
C LYS A 161 5.35 -4.40 -24.71
N GLY A 162 4.35 -4.52 -25.57
CA GLY A 162 4.49 -4.34 -27.01
C GLY A 162 4.90 -2.91 -27.41
N ALA A 163 4.33 -1.90 -26.75
CA ALA A 163 4.64 -0.50 -27.02
C ALA A 163 6.08 -0.12 -26.61
N HIS A 164 6.62 -0.71 -25.56
CA HIS A 164 8.00 -0.47 -25.15
C HIS A 164 9.05 -1.17 -26.03
N SER A 165 8.71 -2.29 -26.67
CA SER A 165 9.62 -2.99 -27.56
C SER A 165 9.84 -2.27 -28.89
N ASN A 166 8.92 -1.40 -29.30
CA ASN A 166 8.97 -0.65 -30.58
C ASN A 166 9.62 0.74 -30.49
N ARG A 167 10.13 1.13 -29.29
CA ARG A 167 10.89 2.38 -29.12
C ARG A 167 12.39 2.12 -29.00
N LYS A 168 12.95 1.50 -30.04
CA LYS A 168 14.40 1.49 -30.31
C LYS A 168 14.70 2.33 -31.53
#